data_c690466d53bd4f93501d246cef6ba6d5
#
_entry.id   c690466d53bd4f93501d246cef6ba6d5
#
_cell.length_a   1.000
_cell.length_b   1.000
_cell.length_c   1.000
_cell.angle_alpha   90.00
_cell.angle_beta   90.00
_cell.angle_gamma   90.00
#
_symmetry.space_group_name_H-M   'P 1'
#
loop_
_entity.id
_entity.type
_entity.pdbx_description
1 polymer ?
#
loop_
_entity_poly.entity_id
_entity_poly.type
_entity_poly.pdbx_seq_one_letter_code
_entity_poly.pdbx_strand_id
1 'polypeptide(L)'
;MTDLKPSLSTKPRFEILDGLRGIAALIVVAFHIFEIHSGGPALQIINHGYLAVDFFFALSGFVLGYAYDDRWGHGLSFKAFVKRRLIRLQPMLLMGATLGMLAYYFGLAQIESTSVGTLLLIWLLACLMIPTTKALDIRGWSEGYTLNGPQWSLAFEYIANLLYALFIRRFPLWLLGVFVALAACLSVDITLNIDTFGIL
;
A
#
# COMPACT_ATOMS: atom_id res chain seq x y z
N MET A 1 45.19 11.60 15.25
CA MET A 1 43.84 11.56 15.86
C MET A 1 42.88 11.09 14.79
N THR A 2 42.55 9.82 14.78
CA THR A 2 41.62 9.20 13.85
C THR A 2 40.21 9.44 14.37
N ASP A 3 39.46 10.35 13.74
CA ASP A 3 38.06 10.56 14.00
C ASP A 3 37.29 9.26 13.66
N LEU A 4 37.09 8.42 14.65
CA LEU A 4 36.13 7.32 14.59
C LEU A 4 34.74 7.91 14.48
N LYS A 5 34.19 7.96 13.25
CA LYS A 5 32.77 8.20 13.03
C LYS A 5 32.00 7.20 13.91
N PRO A 6 31.09 7.66 14.79
CA PRO A 6 30.30 6.75 15.60
C PRO A 6 29.54 5.81 14.65
N SER A 7 29.82 4.52 14.72
CA SER A 7 29.05 3.51 14.01
C SER A 7 27.62 3.59 14.56
N LEU A 8 26.68 3.99 13.71
CA LEU A 8 25.26 3.93 14.04
C LEU A 8 24.97 2.48 14.40
N SER A 9 24.76 2.19 15.68
CA SER A 9 24.40 0.86 16.16
C SER A 9 23.18 0.39 15.38
N THR A 10 23.23 -0.83 14.85
CA THR A 10 22.07 -1.45 14.20
C THR A 10 20.97 -1.59 15.24
N LYS A 11 19.83 -0.94 15.02
CA LYS A 11 18.68 -1.05 15.93
C LYS A 11 18.21 -2.50 16.03
N PRO A 12 17.73 -2.94 17.21
CA PRO A 12 17.16 -4.26 17.39
C PRO A 12 16.06 -4.55 16.35
N ARG A 13 16.00 -5.79 15.91
CA ARG A 13 14.99 -6.27 14.99
C ARG A 13 13.83 -6.87 15.79
N PHE A 14 12.60 -6.58 15.37
CA PHE A 14 11.41 -7.11 16.02
C PHE A 14 10.91 -8.36 15.26
N GLU A 15 11.42 -9.53 15.61
CA GLU A 15 11.09 -10.79 14.94
C GLU A 15 9.60 -11.12 15.01
N ILE A 16 8.92 -10.76 16.11
CA ILE A 16 7.47 -10.92 16.28
C ILE A 16 6.71 -10.13 15.20
N LEU A 17 7.14 -8.89 14.92
CA LEU A 17 6.51 -8.08 13.89
C LEU A 17 6.72 -8.65 12.49
N ASP A 18 7.87 -9.26 12.23
CA ASP A 18 8.11 -9.94 10.96
C ASP A 18 7.22 -11.20 10.83
N GLY A 19 7.02 -11.95 11.92
CA GLY A 19 6.09 -13.09 11.96
C GLY A 19 4.63 -12.66 11.72
N LEU A 20 4.18 -11.59 12.39
CA LEU A 20 2.83 -11.05 12.19
C LEU A 20 2.61 -10.55 10.76
N ARG A 21 3.63 -9.98 10.11
CA ARG A 21 3.56 -9.64 8.68
C ARG A 21 3.29 -10.86 7.81
N GLY A 22 3.96 -11.98 8.10
CA GLY A 22 3.75 -13.22 7.37
C GLY A 22 2.32 -13.71 7.48
N ILE A 23 1.77 -13.71 8.70
CA ILE A 23 0.37 -14.10 8.95
C ILE A 23 -0.60 -13.15 8.23
N ALA A 24 -0.41 -11.84 8.35
CA ALA A 24 -1.24 -10.85 7.69
C ALA A 24 -1.20 -11.00 6.16
N ALA A 25 -0.04 -11.29 5.58
CA ALA A 25 0.10 -11.54 4.14
C ALA A 25 -0.71 -12.77 3.70
N LEU A 26 -0.68 -13.87 4.47
CA LEU A 26 -1.49 -15.06 4.20
C LEU A 26 -2.98 -14.76 4.29
N ILE A 27 -3.43 -13.94 5.25
CA ILE A 27 -4.83 -13.50 5.36
C ILE A 27 -5.26 -12.71 4.12
N VAL A 28 -4.43 -11.77 3.62
CA VAL A 28 -4.74 -11.01 2.41
C VAL A 28 -4.84 -11.92 1.18
N VAL A 29 -3.92 -12.87 1.03
CA VAL A 29 -3.97 -13.83 -0.08
C VAL A 29 -5.23 -14.68 0.01
N ALA A 30 -5.55 -15.23 1.18
CA ALA A 30 -6.77 -16.02 1.39
C ALA A 30 -8.04 -15.18 1.14
N PHE A 31 -8.07 -13.91 1.61
CA PHE A 31 -9.16 -12.99 1.35
C PHE A 31 -9.45 -12.86 -0.15
N HIS A 32 -8.45 -12.56 -0.98
CA HIS A 32 -8.66 -12.41 -2.42
C HIS A 32 -9.01 -13.72 -3.14
N ILE A 33 -8.48 -14.87 -2.68
CA ILE A 33 -8.87 -16.17 -3.24
C ILE A 33 -10.36 -16.45 -2.96
N PHE A 34 -10.81 -16.24 -1.74
CA PHE A 34 -12.21 -16.48 -1.37
C PHE A 34 -13.15 -15.46 -1.99
N GLU A 35 -12.75 -14.21 -2.14
CA GLU A 35 -13.52 -13.15 -2.80
C GLU A 35 -13.91 -13.54 -4.24
N ILE A 36 -12.96 -14.06 -5.01
CA ILE A 36 -13.19 -14.50 -6.40
C ILE A 36 -14.25 -15.61 -6.48
N HIS A 37 -14.35 -16.48 -5.46
CA HIS A 37 -15.22 -17.65 -5.47
C HIS A 37 -16.59 -17.40 -4.79
N SER A 38 -16.74 -16.35 -3.98
CA SER A 38 -17.92 -16.11 -3.17
C SER A 38 -18.92 -15.11 -3.76
N GLY A 39 -18.60 -14.47 -4.87
CA GLY A 39 -19.45 -13.45 -5.48
C GLY A 39 -19.40 -12.08 -4.78
N GLY A 40 -18.45 -11.88 -3.87
CA GLY A 40 -18.19 -10.58 -3.25
C GLY A 40 -17.55 -10.66 -1.86
N PRO A 41 -16.94 -9.56 -1.42
CA PRO A 41 -16.17 -9.54 -0.16
C PRO A 41 -17.00 -9.79 1.10
N ALA A 42 -18.29 -9.47 1.09
CA ALA A 42 -19.18 -9.66 2.24
C ALA A 42 -19.69 -11.11 2.42
N LEU A 43 -19.65 -11.91 1.33
CA LEU A 43 -20.20 -13.27 1.30
C LEU A 43 -19.17 -14.35 1.56
N GLN A 44 -17.91 -13.99 1.71
CA GLN A 44 -16.81 -14.94 1.89
C GLN A 44 -16.55 -15.29 3.36
N ILE A 45 -15.87 -16.42 3.58
CA ILE A 45 -15.55 -16.94 4.93
C ILE A 45 -14.66 -15.96 5.72
N ILE A 46 -13.73 -15.25 5.03
CA ILE A 46 -12.80 -14.27 5.62
C ILE A 46 -13.25 -12.86 5.25
N ASN A 47 -14.49 -12.49 5.54
CA ASN A 47 -15.09 -11.22 5.16
C ASN A 47 -14.36 -9.96 5.70
N HIS A 48 -13.60 -10.07 6.80
CA HIS A 48 -12.82 -8.99 7.39
C HIS A 48 -11.32 -9.09 7.11
N GLY A 49 -10.89 -9.88 6.10
CA GLY A 49 -9.48 -10.04 5.74
C GLY A 49 -8.80 -8.74 5.27
N TYR A 50 -9.58 -7.75 4.82
CA TYR A 50 -9.09 -6.41 4.48
C TYR A 50 -8.43 -5.69 5.66
N LEU A 51 -8.81 -5.99 6.92
CA LEU A 51 -8.17 -5.42 8.12
C LEU A 51 -6.66 -5.76 8.21
N ALA A 52 -6.22 -6.81 7.53
CA ALA A 52 -4.80 -7.11 7.44
C ALA A 52 -4.02 -6.00 6.67
N VAL A 53 -4.67 -5.28 5.76
CA VAL A 53 -4.07 -4.13 5.06
C VAL A 53 -3.90 -2.95 6.02
N ASP A 54 -4.89 -2.70 6.90
CA ASP A 54 -4.79 -1.66 7.93
C ASP A 54 -3.66 -1.96 8.90
N PHE A 55 -3.50 -3.23 9.28
CA PHE A 55 -2.35 -3.67 10.06
C PHE A 55 -1.02 -3.39 9.36
N PHE A 56 -0.91 -3.62 8.04
CA PHE A 56 0.29 -3.28 7.29
C PHE A 56 0.57 -1.78 7.28
N PHE A 57 -0.45 -0.92 7.16
CA PHE A 57 -0.26 0.52 7.24
C PHE A 57 0.21 0.97 8.61
N ALA A 58 -0.41 0.47 9.68
CA ALA A 58 0.01 0.78 11.05
C ALA A 58 1.47 0.35 11.30
N LEU A 59 1.81 -0.86 10.87
CA LEU A 59 3.15 -1.41 11.03
C LEU A 59 4.19 -0.67 10.16
N SER A 60 3.81 -0.26 8.94
CA SER A 60 4.69 0.55 8.07
C SER A 60 5.00 1.90 8.73
N GLY A 61 4.00 2.57 9.31
CA GLY A 61 4.17 3.82 10.06
C GLY A 61 5.11 3.65 11.25
N PHE A 62 4.92 2.60 12.06
CA PHE A 62 5.80 2.29 13.19
C PHE A 62 7.25 2.06 12.75
N VAL A 63 7.45 1.23 11.73
CA VAL A 63 8.80 0.92 11.23
C VAL A 63 9.46 2.16 10.61
N LEU A 64 8.70 3.04 9.97
CA LEU A 64 9.22 4.31 9.45
C LEU A 64 9.78 5.18 10.57
N GLY A 65 8.98 5.48 11.59
CA GLY A 65 9.43 6.26 12.74
C GLY A 65 10.63 5.59 13.40
N TYR A 66 10.52 4.32 13.77
CA TYR A 66 11.59 3.57 14.42
C TYR A 66 12.90 3.56 13.62
N ALA A 67 12.84 3.36 12.30
CA ALA A 67 14.03 3.19 11.47
C ALA A 67 14.68 4.50 11.06
N TYR A 68 13.93 5.61 11.00
CA TYR A 68 14.40 6.81 10.34
C TYR A 68 14.41 8.09 11.18
N ASP A 69 13.61 8.22 12.26
CA ASP A 69 13.46 9.49 13.00
C ASP A 69 14.79 10.05 13.50
N ASP A 70 15.65 9.22 14.06
CA ASP A 70 16.97 9.64 14.57
C ASP A 70 18.07 9.76 13.50
N ARG A 71 17.77 9.41 12.24
CA ARG A 71 18.72 9.52 11.12
C ARG A 71 18.60 10.83 10.34
N TRP A 72 17.46 11.52 10.49
CA TRP A 72 17.27 12.80 9.86
C TRP A 72 18.22 13.86 10.45
N GLY A 73 18.93 14.59 9.56
CA GLY A 73 19.98 15.53 9.98
C GLY A 73 21.33 14.89 10.33
N HIS A 74 21.39 13.54 10.48
CA HIS A 74 22.58 12.78 10.77
C HIS A 74 23.04 11.89 9.60
N GLY A 75 22.97 12.44 8.38
CA GLY A 75 23.41 11.75 7.16
C GLY A 75 22.28 11.18 6.29
N LEU A 76 21.02 11.25 6.71
CA LEU A 76 19.88 10.89 5.88
C LEU A 76 19.28 12.14 5.21
N SER A 77 19.45 12.26 3.90
CA SER A 77 18.78 13.28 3.09
C SER A 77 17.43 12.78 2.57
N PHE A 78 16.54 13.72 2.20
CA PHE A 78 15.25 13.39 1.57
C PHE A 78 15.43 12.48 0.32
N LYS A 79 16.37 12.83 -0.56
CA LYS A 79 16.67 12.02 -1.76
C LYS A 79 17.12 10.60 -1.41
N ALA A 80 17.97 10.45 -0.39
CA ALA A 80 18.44 9.14 0.07
C ALA A 80 17.30 8.32 0.69
N PHE A 81 16.38 8.94 1.42
CA PHE A 81 15.19 8.29 1.96
C PHE A 81 14.28 7.79 0.81
N VAL A 82 13.89 8.67 -0.11
CA VAL A 82 13.02 8.32 -1.25
C VAL A 82 13.65 7.19 -2.08
N LYS A 83 14.95 7.28 -2.39
CA LYS A 83 15.65 6.21 -3.12
C LYS A 83 15.55 4.85 -2.41
N ARG A 84 15.71 4.80 -1.07
CA ARG A 84 15.59 3.55 -0.30
C ARG A 84 14.18 2.99 -0.35
N ARG A 85 13.15 3.85 -0.31
CA ARG A 85 11.75 3.42 -0.40
C ARG A 85 11.42 2.91 -1.82
N LEU A 86 11.89 3.60 -2.85
CA LEU A 86 11.75 3.15 -4.24
C LEU A 86 12.40 1.77 -4.45
N ILE A 87 13.65 1.59 -4.05
CA ILE A 87 14.34 0.29 -4.19
C ILE A 87 13.57 -0.84 -3.47
N ARG A 88 12.90 -0.53 -2.36
CA ARG A 88 12.14 -1.52 -1.59
C ARG A 88 10.79 -1.86 -2.20
N LEU A 89 10.02 -0.87 -2.67
CA LEU A 89 8.62 -1.05 -3.07
C LEU A 89 8.46 -1.26 -4.58
N GLN A 90 9.27 -0.58 -5.40
CA GLN A 90 9.14 -0.61 -6.86
C GLN A 90 9.27 -2.00 -7.48
N PRO A 91 10.18 -2.91 -7.04
CA PRO A 91 10.28 -4.23 -7.64
C PRO A 91 9.01 -5.05 -7.51
N MET A 92 8.34 -5.01 -6.35
CA MET A 92 7.08 -5.73 -6.12
C MET A 92 5.94 -5.16 -6.97
N LEU A 93 5.88 -3.84 -7.10
CA LEU A 93 4.92 -3.15 -7.94
C LEU A 93 5.07 -3.53 -9.41
N LEU A 94 6.31 -3.47 -9.94
CA LEU A 94 6.62 -3.85 -11.32
C LEU A 94 6.27 -5.33 -11.58
N MET A 95 6.61 -6.21 -10.66
CA MET A 95 6.30 -7.62 -10.76
C MET A 95 4.77 -7.85 -10.79
N GLY A 96 4.02 -7.24 -9.87
CA GLY A 96 2.56 -7.38 -9.81
C GLY A 96 1.87 -6.85 -11.07
N ALA A 97 2.25 -5.65 -11.54
CA ALA A 97 1.73 -5.07 -12.77
C ALA A 97 2.05 -5.93 -14.02
N THR A 98 3.27 -6.48 -14.08
CA THR A 98 3.71 -7.33 -15.20
C THR A 98 2.97 -8.66 -15.20
N LEU A 99 2.84 -9.31 -14.05
CA LEU A 99 2.08 -10.56 -13.92
C LEU A 99 0.60 -10.33 -14.27
N GLY A 100 0.00 -9.22 -13.83
CA GLY A 100 -1.36 -8.85 -14.20
C GLY A 100 -1.53 -8.62 -15.70
N MET A 101 -0.58 -7.93 -16.34
CA MET A 101 -0.57 -7.74 -17.80
C MET A 101 -0.46 -9.08 -18.54
N LEU A 102 0.42 -9.96 -18.11
CA LEU A 102 0.58 -11.29 -18.73
C LEU A 102 -0.68 -12.14 -18.54
N ALA A 103 -1.26 -12.15 -17.34
CA ALA A 103 -2.51 -12.87 -17.06
C ALA A 103 -3.64 -12.37 -17.97
N TYR A 104 -3.77 -11.07 -18.16
CA TYR A 104 -4.73 -10.50 -19.09
C TYR A 104 -4.44 -10.90 -20.53
N TYR A 105 -3.21 -10.77 -21.00
CA TYR A 105 -2.80 -11.08 -22.37
C TYR A 105 -3.07 -12.56 -22.74
N PHE A 106 -2.82 -13.48 -21.82
CA PHE A 106 -3.08 -14.92 -22.00
C PHE A 106 -4.55 -15.32 -21.74
N GLY A 107 -5.45 -14.38 -21.55
CA GLY A 107 -6.87 -14.63 -21.39
C GLY A 107 -7.30 -15.17 -20.03
N LEU A 108 -6.42 -15.20 -19.03
CA LEU A 108 -6.74 -15.68 -17.69
C LEU A 108 -7.66 -14.72 -16.91
N ALA A 109 -7.70 -13.43 -17.28
CA ALA A 109 -8.48 -12.40 -16.62
C ALA A 109 -9.14 -11.45 -17.63
N GLN A 110 -9.37 -11.90 -18.86
CA GLN A 110 -9.91 -11.10 -19.95
C GLN A 110 -11.44 -11.11 -19.91
N ILE A 111 -12.05 -9.93 -19.86
CA ILE A 111 -13.51 -9.75 -20.03
C ILE A 111 -13.80 -9.25 -21.45
N GLU A 112 -12.99 -8.30 -21.95
CA GLU A 112 -13.10 -7.76 -23.30
C GLU A 112 -11.75 -7.72 -23.98
N SER A 113 -11.72 -7.87 -25.32
CA SER A 113 -10.49 -7.75 -26.08
C SER A 113 -10.02 -6.30 -26.14
N THR A 114 -8.78 -6.07 -25.73
CA THR A 114 -8.18 -4.72 -25.77
C THR A 114 -6.96 -4.71 -26.69
N SER A 115 -6.65 -3.56 -27.29
CA SER A 115 -5.48 -3.43 -28.14
C SER A 115 -4.18 -3.60 -27.32
N VAL A 116 -3.15 -4.17 -27.93
CA VAL A 116 -1.83 -4.29 -27.29
C VAL A 116 -1.28 -2.92 -26.87
N GLY A 117 -1.53 -1.88 -27.66
CA GLY A 117 -1.12 -0.51 -27.32
C GLY A 117 -1.79 0.02 -26.05
N THR A 118 -3.10 -0.21 -25.92
CA THR A 118 -3.85 0.16 -24.70
C THR A 118 -3.35 -0.63 -23.50
N LEU A 119 -3.11 -1.93 -23.64
CA LEU A 119 -2.59 -2.77 -22.58
C LEU A 119 -1.20 -2.32 -22.09
N LEU A 120 -0.32 -1.97 -23.02
CA LEU A 120 1.00 -1.41 -22.68
C LEU A 120 0.90 -0.05 -21.99
N LEU A 121 -0.05 0.80 -22.41
CA LEU A 121 -0.32 2.08 -21.74
C LEU A 121 -0.77 1.85 -20.29
N ILE A 122 -1.74 0.95 -20.07
CA ILE A 122 -2.23 0.63 -18.73
C ILE A 122 -1.10 0.05 -17.87
N TRP A 123 -0.29 -0.83 -18.42
CA TRP A 123 0.88 -1.37 -17.72
C TRP A 123 1.88 -0.26 -17.34
N LEU A 124 2.17 0.68 -18.24
CA LEU A 124 3.07 1.80 -17.95
C LEU A 124 2.50 2.70 -16.84
N LEU A 125 1.19 3.02 -16.89
CA LEU A 125 0.52 3.79 -15.85
C LEU A 125 0.60 3.07 -14.50
N ALA A 126 0.35 1.75 -14.48
CA ALA A 126 0.49 0.94 -13.28
C ALA A 126 1.93 0.98 -12.74
N CYS A 127 2.94 0.83 -13.59
CA CYS A 127 4.35 0.92 -13.20
C CYS A 127 4.73 2.30 -12.62
N LEU A 128 4.07 3.35 -13.03
CA LEU A 128 4.24 4.72 -12.52
C LEU A 128 3.31 5.06 -11.35
N MET A 129 2.50 4.10 -10.88
CA MET A 129 1.48 4.29 -9.83
C MET A 129 0.43 5.35 -10.18
N ILE A 130 0.16 5.54 -11.45
CA ILE A 130 -0.90 6.43 -11.93
C ILE A 130 -2.16 5.60 -12.07
N PRO A 131 -3.25 5.91 -11.33
CA PRO A 131 -4.49 5.17 -11.45
C PRO A 131 -5.12 5.39 -12.83
N THR A 132 -5.72 4.34 -13.37
CA THR A 132 -6.46 4.38 -14.63
C THR A 132 -7.84 5.02 -14.43
N THR A 133 -8.34 5.65 -15.49
CA THR A 133 -9.72 6.15 -15.54
C THR A 133 -10.69 5.02 -15.90
N LYS A 134 -12.00 5.24 -15.71
CA LYS A 134 -13.05 4.30 -16.13
C LYS A 134 -12.96 3.90 -17.61
N ALA A 135 -12.46 4.78 -18.47
CA ALA A 135 -12.26 4.49 -19.91
C ALA A 135 -11.16 3.45 -20.20
N LEU A 136 -10.27 3.21 -19.24
CA LEU A 136 -9.18 2.23 -19.31
C LEU A 136 -9.44 1.04 -18.39
N ASP A 137 -10.65 0.89 -17.86
CA ASP A 137 -11.02 -0.24 -17.02
C ASP A 137 -11.35 -1.46 -17.90
N ILE A 138 -10.33 -2.23 -18.21
CA ILE A 138 -10.42 -3.42 -19.06
C ILE A 138 -11.02 -4.65 -18.35
N ARG A 139 -11.26 -4.56 -17.03
CA ARG A 139 -11.84 -5.63 -16.21
C ARG A 139 -13.28 -5.36 -15.78
N GLY A 140 -13.78 -4.13 -15.97
CA GLY A 140 -15.12 -3.73 -15.57
C GLY A 140 -15.39 -3.68 -14.06
N TRP A 141 -14.33 -3.67 -13.24
CA TRP A 141 -14.43 -3.69 -11.78
C TRP A 141 -14.37 -2.30 -11.14
N SER A 142 -14.28 -1.27 -11.96
CA SER A 142 -14.13 0.13 -11.52
C SER A 142 -12.92 0.39 -10.63
N GLU A 143 -11.90 -0.44 -10.75
CA GLU A 143 -10.64 -0.33 -10.00
C GLU A 143 -9.68 0.66 -10.68
N GLY A 144 -9.03 1.50 -9.87
CA GLY A 144 -8.00 2.42 -10.37
C GLY A 144 -6.72 1.73 -10.89
N TYR A 145 -6.51 0.44 -10.56
CA TYR A 145 -5.36 -0.35 -11.00
C TYR A 145 -5.83 -1.68 -11.60
N THR A 146 -6.34 -1.62 -12.82
CA THR A 146 -7.01 -2.74 -13.48
C THR A 146 -6.15 -3.98 -13.71
N LEU A 147 -4.81 -3.88 -13.75
CA LEU A 147 -3.90 -5.03 -13.86
C LEU A 147 -3.58 -5.68 -12.52
N ASN A 148 -3.67 -4.93 -11.43
CA ASN A 148 -3.32 -5.39 -10.09
C ASN A 148 -4.15 -4.64 -9.06
N GLY A 149 -5.38 -5.09 -8.80
CA GLY A 149 -6.30 -4.45 -7.86
C GLY A 149 -5.63 -4.04 -6.54
N PRO A 150 -4.96 -4.95 -5.81
CA PRO A 150 -4.27 -4.62 -4.54
C PRO A 150 -3.20 -3.53 -4.60
N GLN A 151 -2.80 -3.07 -5.79
CA GLN A 151 -1.76 -2.05 -5.96
C GLN A 151 -2.10 -0.69 -5.31
N TRP A 152 -3.39 -0.39 -5.11
CA TRP A 152 -3.80 0.84 -4.44
C TRP A 152 -3.15 1.00 -3.05
N SER A 153 -2.98 -0.08 -2.31
CA SER A 153 -2.35 -0.05 -0.99
C SER A 153 -0.88 0.34 -1.06
N LEU A 154 -0.14 -0.12 -2.08
CA LEU A 154 1.24 0.31 -2.33
C LEU A 154 1.31 1.79 -2.72
N ALA A 155 0.36 2.29 -3.52
CA ALA A 155 0.30 3.71 -3.88
C ALA A 155 0.09 4.58 -2.62
N PHE A 156 -0.82 4.19 -1.72
CA PHE A 156 -1.00 4.87 -0.44
C PHE A 156 0.25 4.77 0.46
N GLU A 157 0.97 3.64 0.45
CA GLU A 157 2.22 3.53 1.18
C GLU A 157 3.27 4.53 0.66
N TYR A 158 3.37 4.76 -0.64
CA TYR A 158 4.25 5.80 -1.20
C TYR A 158 3.85 7.20 -0.75
N ILE A 159 2.55 7.52 -0.80
CA ILE A 159 2.02 8.80 -0.34
C ILE A 159 2.35 8.99 1.15
N ALA A 160 2.08 8.00 1.99
CA ALA A 160 2.38 8.03 3.42
C ALA A 160 3.88 8.23 3.70
N ASN A 161 4.75 7.57 2.94
CA ASN A 161 6.21 7.75 3.02
C ASN A 161 6.64 9.19 2.69
N LEU A 162 6.05 9.79 1.66
CA LEU A 162 6.34 11.18 1.28
C LEU A 162 5.82 12.16 2.32
N LEU A 163 4.58 11.98 2.81
CA LEU A 163 4.00 12.79 3.87
C LEU A 163 4.82 12.71 5.15
N TYR A 164 5.25 11.50 5.54
CA TYR A 164 6.16 11.33 6.68
C TYR A 164 7.45 12.13 6.48
N ALA A 165 8.12 11.99 5.36
CA ALA A 165 9.41 12.62 5.11
C ALA A 165 9.31 14.16 5.03
N LEU A 166 8.21 14.70 4.51
CA LEU A 166 8.02 16.15 4.33
C LEU A 166 7.48 16.83 5.58
N PHE A 167 6.50 16.20 6.25
CA PHE A 167 5.69 16.87 7.27
C PHE A 167 5.67 16.11 8.61
N ILE A 168 5.16 14.86 8.63
CA ILE A 168 4.74 14.15 9.84
C ILE A 168 5.88 14.01 10.85
N ARG A 169 7.09 13.70 10.40
CA ARG A 169 8.28 13.60 11.26
C ARG A 169 8.63 14.85 12.06
N ARG A 170 8.06 16.02 11.71
CA ARG A 170 8.29 17.29 12.38
C ARG A 170 7.17 17.65 13.34
N PHE A 171 6.08 16.88 13.32
CA PHE A 171 4.93 17.17 14.16
C PHE A 171 5.21 16.76 15.62
N PRO A 172 4.82 17.59 16.58
CA PRO A 172 4.87 17.19 17.97
C PRO A 172 3.84 16.09 18.26
N LEU A 173 4.10 15.30 19.30
CA LEU A 173 3.30 14.10 19.62
C LEU A 173 1.82 14.43 19.83
N TRP A 174 1.51 15.58 20.46
CA TRP A 174 0.13 16.00 20.67
C TRP A 174 -0.63 16.23 19.36
N LEU A 175 0.05 16.79 18.33
CA LEU A 175 -0.59 17.02 17.03
C LEU A 175 -0.85 15.68 16.31
N LEU A 176 0.07 14.73 16.39
CA LEU A 176 -0.15 13.37 15.88
C LEU A 176 -1.33 12.71 16.60
N GLY A 177 -1.44 12.88 17.92
CA GLY A 177 -2.59 12.41 18.70
C GLY A 177 -3.92 12.99 18.22
N VAL A 178 -3.96 14.29 17.93
CA VAL A 178 -5.14 14.96 17.36
C VAL A 178 -5.49 14.37 16.00
N PHE A 179 -4.52 14.17 15.09
CA PHE A 179 -4.79 13.55 13.78
C PHE A 179 -5.35 12.15 13.92
N VAL A 180 -4.80 11.32 14.82
CA VAL A 180 -5.31 9.96 15.07
C VAL A 180 -6.74 10.02 15.63
N ALA A 181 -7.03 10.90 16.57
CA ALA A 181 -8.37 11.06 17.13
C ALA A 181 -9.38 11.51 16.08
N LEU A 182 -9.02 12.51 15.25
CA LEU A 182 -9.87 12.95 14.15
C LEU A 182 -10.11 11.86 13.11
N ALA A 183 -9.08 11.12 12.72
CA ALA A 183 -9.22 9.99 11.79
C ALA A 183 -10.15 8.90 12.36
N ALA A 184 -10.01 8.58 13.66
CA ALA A 184 -10.89 7.62 14.32
C ALA A 184 -12.35 8.10 14.36
N CYS A 185 -12.58 9.38 14.70
CA CYS A 185 -13.93 9.96 14.70
C CYS A 185 -14.56 9.93 13.30
N LEU A 186 -13.79 10.31 12.26
CA LEU A 186 -14.26 10.27 10.87
C LEU A 186 -14.57 8.85 10.41
N SER A 187 -13.72 7.87 10.77
CA SER A 187 -13.96 6.47 10.43
C SER A 187 -15.24 5.95 11.07
N VAL A 188 -15.50 6.28 12.33
CA VAL A 188 -16.74 5.92 13.03
C VAL A 188 -17.95 6.60 12.37
N ASP A 189 -17.86 7.89 12.07
CA ASP A 189 -18.94 8.64 11.42
C ASP A 189 -19.28 8.06 10.03
N ILE A 190 -18.27 7.79 9.21
CA ILE A 190 -18.46 7.14 7.89
C ILE A 190 -19.13 5.78 8.06
N THR A 191 -18.67 4.94 9.00
CA THR A 191 -19.22 3.61 9.23
C THR A 191 -20.69 3.66 9.68
N LEU A 192 -21.03 4.61 10.55
CA LEU A 192 -22.41 4.75 11.04
C LEU A 192 -23.37 5.35 10.00
N ASN A 193 -22.85 6.12 9.04
CA ASN A 193 -23.63 6.81 8.03
C ASN A 193 -23.55 6.16 6.64
N ILE A 194 -22.88 5.01 6.51
CA ILE A 194 -22.67 4.35 5.20
C ILE A 194 -23.99 3.99 4.53
N ASP A 195 -25.01 3.57 5.33
CA ASP A 195 -26.36 3.26 4.86
C ASP A 195 -27.11 4.51 4.33
N THR A 196 -26.73 5.71 4.83
CA THR A 196 -27.36 6.97 4.46
C THR A 196 -26.85 7.47 3.10
N PHE A 197 -25.64 7.10 2.68
CA PHE A 197 -25.04 7.47 1.42
C PHE A 197 -25.30 6.51 0.25
N GLY A 198 -26.00 5.40 0.49
CA GLY A 198 -26.36 4.45 -0.57
C GLY A 198 -25.16 3.84 -1.32
N ILE A 199 -24.05 3.61 -0.65
CA ILE A 199 -22.78 3.08 -1.22
C ILE A 199 -22.68 1.56 -0.94
N LEU A 200 -23.79 0.84 -0.90
CA LEU A 200 -23.85 -0.61 -0.94
C LEU A 200 -24.54 -1.08 -2.20
#